data_97581bf6460fb9c28d67fc61b4357599
#
_entry.id   97581bf6460fb9c28d67fc61b4357599
#
_cell.length_a   1.000
_cell.length_b   1.000
_cell.length_c   1.000
_cell.angle_alpha   90.00
_cell.angle_beta   90.00
_cell.angle_gamma   90.00
#
_symmetry.space_group_name_H-M   'P 1'
#
loop_
_entity.id
_entity.type
_entity.pdbx_description
1 polymer ?
#
loop_
_entity_poly.entity_id
_entity_poly.type
_entity_poly.pdbx_seq_one_letter_code
_entity_poly.pdbx_strand_id
1 'polypeptide(L)'
;MASLSLKKIYKKYPAGVVAVSDFNLEIKDKEFIVLVGPSGCGKSTTLRMIAGLEEITEGELYIGDRLVNDIAPKDRDIAMVFQNYALYPHMTVFDNMAFGLKLRKTPKDEIKRRVEEAARVLDIAHLLDRKPKA
;
A
#
# COMPACT_ATOMS: atom_id res chain seq x y z
N MET A 1 -0.67 6.05 13.02
CA MET A 1 -0.57 6.20 11.57
C MET A 1 0.13 7.52 11.28
N ALA A 2 0.54 7.81 10.06
CA ALA A 2 1.23 9.08 9.76
C ALA A 2 0.33 9.98 8.90
N SER A 3 0.56 11.30 8.96
CA SER A 3 -0.01 12.25 8.00
C SER A 3 0.59 12.06 6.62
N LEU A 4 -0.09 12.56 5.59
CA LEU A 4 0.39 12.51 4.21
C LEU A 4 0.21 13.89 3.58
N SER A 5 1.25 14.38 2.90
CA SER A 5 1.21 15.66 2.20
C SER A 5 1.70 15.47 0.76
N LEU A 6 0.85 15.80 -0.20
CA LEU A 6 1.15 15.83 -1.63
C LEU A 6 1.16 17.30 -2.07
N LYS A 7 2.28 17.78 -2.60
CA LYS A 7 2.48 19.16 -3.00
C LYS A 7 2.86 19.24 -4.46
N LYS A 8 1.99 19.82 -5.28
CA LYS A 8 2.18 20.06 -6.72
C LYS A 8 2.65 18.80 -7.47
N ILE A 9 1.99 17.67 -7.20
CA ILE A 9 2.35 16.38 -7.79
C ILE A 9 1.96 16.34 -9.26
N TYR A 10 2.95 16.00 -10.09
CA TYR A 10 2.75 15.69 -11.51
C TYR A 10 3.24 14.27 -11.81
N LYS A 11 2.50 13.59 -12.69
CA LYS A 11 2.95 12.39 -13.37
C LYS A 11 2.81 12.55 -14.86
N LYS A 12 3.93 12.63 -15.54
CA LYS A 12 4.05 12.74 -17.00
C LYS A 12 4.75 11.48 -17.53
N TYR A 13 4.15 10.83 -18.50
CA TYR A 13 4.74 9.68 -19.19
C TYR A 13 5.48 10.12 -20.45
N PRO A 14 6.51 9.34 -20.92
CA PRO A 14 7.34 9.71 -22.10
C PRO A 14 6.55 10.00 -23.37
N ALA A 15 5.37 9.43 -23.55
CA ALA A 15 4.48 9.66 -24.69
C ALA A 15 3.68 10.99 -24.61
N GLY A 16 4.02 11.90 -23.70
CA GLY A 16 3.32 13.17 -23.52
C GLY A 16 1.99 13.06 -22.75
N VAL A 17 1.65 11.87 -22.24
CA VAL A 17 0.44 11.67 -21.45
C VAL A 17 0.66 12.19 -20.03
N VAL A 18 -0.15 13.16 -19.61
CA VAL A 18 -0.17 13.67 -18.23
C VAL A 18 -1.26 12.93 -17.46
N ALA A 19 -0.86 12.02 -16.59
CA ALA A 19 -1.79 11.21 -15.80
C ALA A 19 -2.25 11.91 -14.52
N VAL A 20 -1.40 12.75 -13.93
CA VAL A 20 -1.69 13.57 -12.75
C VAL A 20 -1.08 14.95 -12.98
N SER A 21 -1.83 16.01 -12.71
CA SER A 21 -1.43 17.40 -12.92
C SER A 21 -1.78 18.24 -11.70
N ASP A 22 -0.78 18.94 -11.16
CA ASP A 22 -0.88 19.87 -10.03
C ASP A 22 -1.73 19.33 -8.85
N PHE A 23 -1.54 18.06 -8.51
CA PHE A 23 -2.33 17.44 -7.48
C PHE A 23 -1.79 17.80 -6.09
N ASN A 24 -2.67 18.41 -5.30
CA ASN A 24 -2.36 18.86 -3.94
C ASN A 24 -3.36 18.21 -2.97
N LEU A 25 -2.85 17.59 -1.89
CA LEU A 25 -3.69 16.97 -0.88
C LEU A 25 -2.95 16.88 0.45
N GLU A 26 -3.61 17.31 1.52
CA GLU A 26 -3.14 17.15 2.89
C GLU A 26 -4.07 16.18 3.62
N ILE A 27 -3.49 15.12 4.19
CA ILE A 27 -4.20 14.10 4.96
C ILE A 27 -3.62 14.09 6.37
N LYS A 28 -4.47 14.28 7.36
CA LYS A 28 -4.09 14.22 8.77
C LYS A 28 -3.92 12.77 9.24
N ASP A 29 -3.20 12.60 10.35
CA ASP A 29 -3.11 11.28 10.99
C ASP A 29 -4.51 10.75 11.31
N LYS A 30 -4.73 9.46 11.03
CA LYS A 30 -6.00 8.72 11.21
C LYS A 30 -7.17 9.19 10.35
N GLU A 31 -6.95 10.06 9.39
CA GLU A 31 -8.00 10.48 8.45
C GLU A 31 -8.29 9.38 7.42
N PHE A 32 -9.56 9.21 7.07
CA PHE A 32 -10.02 8.29 6.02
C PHE A 32 -10.35 9.10 4.75
N ILE A 33 -9.62 8.83 3.67
CA ILE A 33 -9.76 9.54 2.39
C ILE A 33 -10.22 8.58 1.29
N VAL A 34 -11.14 9.05 0.47
CA VAL A 34 -11.61 8.33 -0.73
C VAL A 34 -11.34 9.18 -1.98
N LEU A 35 -10.58 8.61 -2.92
CA LEU A 35 -10.38 9.22 -4.23
C LEU A 35 -11.48 8.77 -5.20
N VAL A 36 -12.30 9.70 -5.67
CA VAL A 36 -13.39 9.43 -6.62
C VAL A 36 -13.12 10.09 -7.97
N GLY A 37 -13.63 9.50 -9.04
CA GLY A 37 -13.49 10.03 -10.39
C GLY A 37 -13.65 8.94 -11.46
N PRO A 38 -13.80 9.30 -12.74
CA PRO A 38 -13.96 8.35 -13.84
C PRO A 38 -12.74 7.46 -14.03
N SER A 39 -12.91 6.39 -14.81
CA SER A 39 -11.78 5.51 -15.17
C SER A 39 -10.71 6.33 -15.93
N GLY A 40 -9.44 6.09 -15.59
CA GLY A 40 -8.30 6.78 -16.24
C GLY A 40 -7.98 8.18 -15.71
N CYS A 41 -8.69 8.71 -14.69
CA CYS A 41 -8.42 10.04 -14.13
C CYS A 41 -7.25 10.12 -13.15
N GLY A 42 -6.36 9.12 -13.09
CA GLY A 42 -5.13 9.16 -12.28
C GLY A 42 -5.24 8.64 -10.84
N LYS A 43 -6.39 8.14 -10.36
CA LYS A 43 -6.55 7.61 -8.98
C LYS A 43 -5.52 6.52 -8.64
N SER A 44 -5.47 5.48 -9.45
CA SER A 44 -4.54 4.37 -9.24
C SER A 44 -3.07 4.82 -9.39
N THR A 45 -2.78 5.75 -10.30
CA THR A 45 -1.45 6.34 -10.46
C THR A 45 -1.05 7.10 -9.21
N THR A 46 -1.95 7.90 -8.63
CA THR A 46 -1.71 8.64 -7.37
C THR A 46 -1.43 7.67 -6.22
N LEU A 47 -2.25 6.62 -6.04
CA LEU A 47 -2.01 5.61 -5.02
C LEU A 47 -0.68 4.89 -5.21
N ARG A 48 -0.30 4.57 -6.45
CA ARG A 48 1.00 3.95 -6.76
C ARG A 48 2.18 4.88 -6.49
N MET A 49 2.05 6.19 -6.76
CA MET A 49 3.07 7.18 -6.38
C MET A 49 3.24 7.26 -4.86
N ILE A 50 2.15 7.26 -4.10
CA ILE A 50 2.19 7.22 -2.64
C ILE A 50 2.91 5.97 -2.15
N ALA A 51 2.64 4.83 -2.79
CA ALA A 51 3.27 3.56 -2.46
C ALA A 51 4.73 3.44 -2.93
N GLY A 52 5.22 4.35 -3.78
CA GLY A 52 6.55 4.27 -4.39
C GLY A 52 6.65 3.23 -5.50
N LEU A 53 5.51 2.75 -6.01
CA LEU A 53 5.42 1.83 -7.15
C LEU A 53 5.36 2.56 -8.50
N GLU A 54 5.30 3.87 -8.45
CA GLU A 54 5.33 4.77 -9.59
C GLU A 54 6.12 6.02 -9.20
N GLU A 55 7.02 6.48 -10.07
CA GLU A 55 7.82 7.67 -9.83
C GLU A 55 6.99 8.95 -9.98
N ILE A 56 7.24 9.92 -9.12
CA ILE A 56 6.71 11.28 -9.22
C ILE A 56 7.59 12.05 -10.21
N THR A 57 6.99 12.69 -11.21
CA THR A 57 7.74 13.49 -12.20
C THR A 57 8.12 14.85 -11.62
N GLU A 58 7.20 15.51 -10.93
CA GLU A 58 7.42 16.81 -10.27
C GLU A 58 6.58 16.87 -8.99
N GLY A 59 7.03 17.68 -8.03
CA GLY A 59 6.36 17.87 -6.75
C GLY A 59 6.98 17.07 -5.62
N GLU A 60 6.39 17.15 -4.45
CA GLU A 60 6.92 16.57 -3.22
C GLU A 60 5.85 15.75 -2.50
N LEU A 61 6.23 14.54 -2.08
CA LEU A 61 5.41 13.66 -1.27
C LEU A 61 6.05 13.44 0.10
N TYR A 62 5.30 13.77 1.14
CA TYR A 62 5.70 13.52 2.53
C TYR A 62 4.81 12.47 3.18
N ILE A 63 5.42 11.60 3.96
CA ILE A 63 4.75 10.69 4.91
C ILE A 63 5.25 11.07 6.31
N GLY A 64 4.37 11.62 7.15
CA GLY A 64 4.80 12.35 8.33
C GLY A 64 5.66 13.54 7.93
N ASP A 65 6.81 13.71 8.58
CA ASP A 65 7.77 14.78 8.29
C ASP A 65 8.85 14.37 7.27
N ARG A 66 8.73 13.17 6.67
CA ARG A 66 9.73 12.60 5.79
C ARG A 66 9.36 12.75 4.33
N LEU A 67 10.21 13.42 3.54
CA LEU A 67 10.13 13.41 2.08
C LEU A 67 10.44 11.99 1.56
N VAL A 68 9.54 11.43 0.74
CA VAL A 68 9.63 10.02 0.33
C VAL A 68 9.74 9.80 -1.18
N ASN A 69 9.94 10.85 -1.96
CA ASN A 69 10.04 10.74 -3.42
C ASN A 69 11.00 9.62 -3.87
N ASP A 70 12.21 9.59 -3.30
CA ASP A 70 13.27 8.64 -3.66
C ASP A 70 13.37 7.44 -2.70
N ILE A 71 12.37 7.26 -1.82
CA ILE A 71 12.36 6.16 -0.86
C ILE A 71 11.68 4.94 -1.48
N ALA A 72 12.37 3.80 -1.45
CA ALA A 72 11.83 2.54 -1.93
C ALA A 72 10.53 2.13 -1.20
N PRO A 73 9.58 1.46 -1.86
CA PRO A 73 8.29 1.07 -1.26
C PRO A 73 8.40 0.36 0.08
N LYS A 74 9.35 -0.55 0.21
CA LYS A 74 9.61 -1.33 1.44
C LYS A 74 10.01 -0.47 2.66
N ASP A 75 10.54 0.73 2.40
CA ASP A 75 11.07 1.64 3.43
C ASP A 75 10.12 2.81 3.74
N ARG A 76 8.92 2.82 3.13
CA ARG A 76 7.89 3.85 3.35
C ARG A 76 6.94 3.55 4.51
N ASP A 77 7.02 2.37 5.12
CA ASP A 77 6.14 1.89 6.20
C ASP A 77 4.65 1.99 5.88
N ILE A 78 4.28 1.61 4.68
CA ILE A 78 2.91 1.57 4.18
C ILE A 78 2.44 0.15 3.93
N ALA A 79 1.12 -0.04 3.81
CA ALA A 79 0.51 -1.25 3.28
C ALA A 79 -0.42 -0.89 2.12
N MET A 80 -0.45 -1.70 1.08
CA MET A 80 -1.32 -1.52 -0.07
C MET A 80 -2.04 -2.83 -0.42
N VAL A 81 -3.34 -2.72 -0.66
CA VAL A 81 -4.14 -3.83 -1.21
C VAL A 81 -4.33 -3.57 -2.70
N PHE A 82 -3.90 -4.52 -3.51
CA PHE A 82 -4.03 -4.45 -4.97
C PHE A 82 -5.39 -4.96 -5.44
N GLN A 83 -5.86 -4.48 -6.58
CA GLN A 83 -7.12 -4.91 -7.18
C GLN A 83 -7.17 -6.41 -7.49
N ASN A 84 -6.03 -7.02 -7.76
CA ASN A 84 -5.85 -8.45 -8.00
C ASN A 84 -5.40 -9.23 -6.75
N TYR A 85 -5.55 -8.62 -5.56
CA TYR A 85 -5.20 -9.13 -4.23
C TYR A 85 -3.72 -9.46 -4.03
N ALA A 86 -2.89 -9.60 -5.06
CA ALA A 86 -1.44 -9.85 -5.01
C ALA A 86 -1.01 -10.97 -4.03
N LEU A 87 -1.82 -12.02 -3.91
CA LEU A 87 -1.51 -13.16 -3.06
C LEU A 87 -0.41 -14.02 -3.67
N TYR A 88 0.45 -14.58 -2.83
CA TYR A 88 1.45 -15.58 -3.20
C TYR A 88 0.78 -16.96 -3.32
N PRO A 89 0.50 -17.48 -4.53
CA PRO A 89 -0.34 -18.66 -4.70
C PRO A 89 0.31 -19.96 -4.22
N HIS A 90 1.63 -19.97 -4.06
CA HIS A 90 2.40 -21.10 -3.57
C HIS A 90 2.47 -21.18 -2.04
N MET A 91 2.18 -20.08 -1.36
CA MET A 91 2.14 -19.99 0.11
C MET A 91 0.76 -20.33 0.64
N THR A 92 0.69 -20.79 1.90
CA THR A 92 -0.57 -20.96 2.63
C THR A 92 -1.23 -19.61 2.94
N VAL A 93 -2.48 -19.61 3.36
CA VAL A 93 -3.16 -18.40 3.87
C VAL A 93 -2.38 -17.85 5.07
N PHE A 94 -1.96 -18.71 6.00
CA PHE A 94 -1.12 -18.33 7.14
C PHE A 94 0.16 -17.62 6.68
N ASP A 95 0.89 -18.20 5.73
CA ASP A 95 2.15 -17.63 5.25
C ASP A 95 1.97 -16.30 4.52
N ASN A 96 0.90 -16.15 3.75
CA ASN A 96 0.53 -14.88 3.11
C ASN A 96 0.26 -13.79 4.16
N MET A 97 -0.54 -14.10 5.20
CA MET A 97 -0.84 -13.16 6.28
C MET A 97 0.41 -12.83 7.11
N ALA A 98 1.27 -13.82 7.35
CA ALA A 98 2.49 -13.67 8.13
C ALA A 98 3.63 -12.94 7.40
N PHE A 99 3.56 -12.80 6.07
CA PHE A 99 4.69 -12.39 5.23
C PHE A 99 5.32 -11.07 5.68
N GLY A 100 4.52 -10.02 5.86
CA GLY A 100 5.01 -8.71 6.32
C GLY A 100 5.64 -8.75 7.72
N LEU A 101 5.09 -9.57 8.63
CA LEU A 101 5.64 -9.73 9.97
C LEU A 101 6.98 -10.49 9.94
N LYS A 102 7.11 -11.49 9.07
CA LYS A 102 8.38 -12.22 8.85
C LYS A 102 9.48 -11.28 8.33
N LEU A 103 9.15 -10.41 7.36
CA LEU A 103 10.11 -9.42 6.85
C LEU A 103 10.60 -8.44 7.93
N ARG A 104 9.72 -8.07 8.87
CA ARG A 104 10.05 -7.23 10.02
C ARG A 104 10.74 -7.99 11.16
N LYS A 105 11.09 -9.27 10.95
CA LYS A 105 11.75 -10.14 11.95
C LYS A 105 10.97 -10.23 13.26
N THR A 106 9.64 -10.17 13.20
CA THR A 106 8.77 -10.35 14.38
C THR A 106 8.94 -11.76 14.96
N PRO A 107 8.94 -11.93 16.29
CA PRO A 107 9.02 -13.25 16.93
C PRO A 107 7.90 -14.20 16.47
N LYS A 108 8.22 -15.50 16.33
CA LYS A 108 7.28 -16.51 15.79
C LYS A 108 5.97 -16.59 16.56
N ASP A 109 6.02 -16.53 17.88
CA ASP A 109 4.83 -16.61 18.73
C ASP A 109 3.91 -15.41 18.52
N GLU A 110 4.48 -14.23 18.35
CA GLU A 110 3.74 -13.01 18.07
C GLU A 110 3.14 -13.03 16.65
N ILE A 111 3.86 -13.56 15.66
CA ILE A 111 3.33 -13.79 14.30
C ILE A 111 2.09 -14.70 14.38
N LYS A 112 2.21 -15.83 15.06
CA LYS A 112 1.12 -16.80 15.21
C LYS A 112 -0.10 -16.13 15.85
N ARG A 113 0.08 -15.46 16.98
CA ARG A 113 -0.99 -14.77 17.71
C ARG A 113 -1.72 -13.76 16.82
N ARG A 114 -0.97 -12.89 16.13
CA ARG A 114 -1.57 -11.83 15.26
C ARG A 114 -2.28 -12.40 14.05
N VAL A 115 -1.72 -13.43 13.42
CA VAL A 115 -2.36 -14.07 12.26
C VAL A 115 -3.64 -14.77 12.68
N GLU A 116 -3.64 -15.53 13.79
CA GLU A 116 -4.83 -16.22 14.30
C GLU A 116 -5.93 -15.23 14.74
N GLU A 117 -5.53 -14.11 15.34
CA GLU A 117 -6.47 -13.04 15.72
C GLU A 117 -7.14 -12.41 14.48
N ALA A 118 -6.34 -12.01 13.48
CA ALA A 118 -6.86 -11.46 12.24
C ALA A 118 -7.73 -12.47 11.47
N ALA A 119 -7.33 -13.74 11.43
CA ALA A 119 -8.09 -14.80 10.78
C ALA A 119 -9.44 -15.05 11.45
N ARG A 120 -9.53 -14.92 12.77
CA ARG A 120 -10.80 -15.00 13.51
C ARG A 120 -11.73 -13.84 13.17
N VAL A 121 -11.20 -12.61 13.12
CA VAL A 121 -11.97 -11.42 12.73
C VAL A 121 -12.57 -11.56 11.33
N LEU A 122 -11.83 -12.19 10.41
CA LEU A 122 -12.24 -12.41 9.02
C LEU A 122 -13.04 -13.72 8.81
N ASP A 123 -13.23 -14.52 9.86
CA ASP A 123 -13.85 -15.84 9.81
C ASP A 123 -13.18 -16.85 8.85
N ILE A 124 -11.84 -16.73 8.70
CA ILE A 124 -11.03 -17.59 7.83
C ILE A 124 -10.03 -18.48 8.61
N ALA A 125 -10.18 -18.60 9.92
CA ALA A 125 -9.26 -19.39 10.75
C ALA A 125 -9.15 -20.86 10.28
N HIS A 126 -10.24 -21.42 9.76
CA HIS A 126 -10.30 -22.78 9.22
C HIS A 126 -9.58 -22.94 7.86
N LEU A 127 -9.14 -21.85 7.24
CA LEU A 127 -8.47 -21.83 5.93
C LEU A 127 -6.95 -21.60 6.05
N LEU A 128 -6.41 -21.36 7.23
CA LEU A 128 -5.02 -20.94 7.43
C LEU A 128 -3.99 -21.88 6.78
N ASP A 129 -4.24 -23.18 6.79
CA ASP A 129 -3.35 -24.19 6.21
C ASP A 129 -3.57 -24.40 4.69
N ARG A 130 -4.60 -23.79 4.12
CA ARG A 130 -4.92 -23.91 2.68
C ARG A 130 -4.13 -22.92 1.85
N LYS A 131 -3.98 -23.25 0.56
CA LYS A 131 -3.42 -22.31 -0.44
C LYS A 131 -4.54 -21.49 -1.08
N PRO A 132 -4.29 -20.26 -1.56
CA PRO A 132 -5.30 -19.38 -2.18
C PRO A 132 -6.02 -19.98 -3.39
N LYS A 133 -5.44 -20.99 -4.05
CA LYS A 133 -6.06 -21.67 -5.18
C LYS A 133 -6.95 -22.88 -4.80
N ALA A 134 -7.02 -23.19 -3.52
CA ALA A 134 -7.75 -24.37 -3.04
C ALA A 134 -9.22 -24.06 -2.74
#